data_994e97734c62574279005ef81ab15b37
#
_entry.id   994e97734c62574279005ef81ab15b37
#
_cell.length_a   1.000
_cell.length_b   1.000
_cell.length_c   1.000
_cell.angle_alpha   90.00
_cell.angle_beta   90.00
_cell.angle_gamma   90.00
#
_symmetry.space_group_name_H-M   'P 1'
#
loop_
_entity.id
_entity.type
_entity.pdbx_description
1 polymer ?
#
loop_
_entity_poly.entity_id
_entity_poly.type
_entity_poly.pdbx_seq_one_letter_code
_entity_poly.pdbx_strand_id
1 'polypeptide(L)'
;MDEQYQVRSPLGILVIHGFTATLDSVKLLSLSLLELGIPFSVPLLTGHGASSPEALRGVKWDRWMADAEEALHKLTLEAEQIIVIGHSMGAILSLNLAVRHQEKIDSLVLATPAIKLVSLLAPGRPFHFAAPFLGRIIRNWELKSDFSKAECAPCTPHYAWVPTDAIISLFDLINKSRQLPGRITVPVLIIHCRKERTVRPESAIMLYNEIATPLSEKSLIWLERSGHQLFCDCEKEKAVEAIIDYLCCRIERKKRCPSDALC
;
A
#
# COMPACT_ATOMS: atom_id res chain seq x y z
N MET A 1 21.74 -13.88 34.25
CA MET A 1 20.60 -13.20 33.61
C MET A 1 20.42 -13.92 32.30
N ASP A 2 19.44 -14.81 32.21
CA ASP A 2 19.14 -15.56 31.00
C ASP A 2 18.55 -14.57 30.00
N GLU A 3 19.32 -14.21 28.98
CA GLU A 3 18.77 -13.62 27.76
C GLU A 3 17.87 -14.70 27.13
N GLN A 4 16.58 -14.62 27.38
CA GLN A 4 15.62 -15.42 26.63
C GLN A 4 15.74 -14.98 25.17
N TYR A 5 16.40 -15.79 24.36
CA TYR A 5 16.38 -15.69 22.91
C TYR A 5 14.91 -15.86 22.46
N GLN A 6 14.21 -14.73 22.31
CA GLN A 6 12.85 -14.75 21.77
C GLN A 6 12.97 -15.19 20.30
N VAL A 7 12.51 -16.40 20.01
CA VAL A 7 12.50 -16.95 18.65
C VAL A 7 11.57 -16.07 17.81
N ARG A 8 12.14 -15.37 16.85
CA ARG A 8 11.36 -14.52 15.93
C ARG A 8 10.54 -15.39 15.00
N SER A 9 9.35 -14.91 14.61
CA SER A 9 8.57 -15.53 13.56
C SER A 9 9.35 -15.51 12.23
N PRO A 10 9.30 -16.55 11.39
CA PRO A 10 9.92 -16.50 10.05
C PRO A 10 9.39 -15.38 9.18
N LEU A 11 8.11 -15.02 9.33
CA LEU A 11 7.44 -13.96 8.59
C LEU A 11 6.64 -13.05 9.51
N GLY A 12 6.61 -11.76 9.17
CA GLY A 12 5.70 -10.75 9.70
C GLY A 12 4.97 -10.05 8.56
N ILE A 13 3.90 -9.31 8.86
CA ILE A 13 3.07 -8.65 7.86
C ILE A 13 2.93 -7.16 8.20
N LEU A 14 3.33 -6.28 7.28
CA LEU A 14 3.15 -4.84 7.40
C LEU A 14 2.06 -4.38 6.42
N VAL A 15 0.97 -3.79 6.93
CA VAL A 15 -0.12 -3.26 6.10
C VAL A 15 -0.08 -1.74 6.10
N ILE A 16 0.01 -1.13 4.92
CA ILE A 16 0.09 0.33 4.74
C ILE A 16 -1.16 0.81 4.01
N HIS A 17 -1.96 1.64 4.68
CA HIS A 17 -3.19 2.20 4.13
C HIS A 17 -2.95 3.28 3.07
N GLY A 18 -4.02 3.69 2.38
CA GLY A 18 -3.98 4.72 1.32
C GLY A 18 -4.02 6.16 1.84
N PHE A 19 -3.86 7.12 0.93
CA PHE A 19 -3.98 8.55 1.20
C PHE A 19 -5.40 8.88 1.68
N THR A 20 -5.51 9.71 2.71
CA THR A 20 -6.77 10.11 3.41
C THR A 20 -7.53 8.96 4.10
N ALA A 21 -7.00 7.74 4.08
CA ALA A 21 -7.64 6.60 4.71
C ALA A 21 -7.46 6.58 6.24
N THR A 22 -8.24 5.74 6.89
CA THR A 22 -8.10 5.38 8.31
C THR A 22 -7.80 3.89 8.43
N LEU A 23 -7.55 3.39 9.64
CA LEU A 23 -7.36 1.96 9.89
C LEU A 23 -8.61 1.13 9.51
N ASP A 24 -9.80 1.75 9.56
CA ASP A 24 -11.04 1.08 9.12
C ASP A 24 -11.01 0.68 7.64
N SER A 25 -10.25 1.41 6.80
CA SER A 25 -10.13 1.10 5.37
C SER A 25 -9.49 -0.26 5.09
N VAL A 26 -8.76 -0.83 6.05
CA VAL A 26 -8.10 -2.14 5.97
C VAL A 26 -8.58 -3.08 7.08
N LYS A 27 -9.68 -2.76 7.77
CA LYS A 27 -10.20 -3.50 8.92
C LYS A 27 -10.51 -4.95 8.59
N LEU A 28 -11.19 -5.22 7.47
CA LEU A 28 -11.53 -6.59 7.07
C LEU A 28 -10.25 -7.42 6.87
N LEU A 29 -9.26 -6.88 6.17
CA LEU A 29 -7.96 -7.53 6.01
C LEU A 29 -7.30 -7.77 7.38
N SER A 30 -7.26 -6.76 8.25
CA SER A 30 -6.63 -6.87 9.58
C SER A 30 -7.28 -7.97 10.44
N LEU A 31 -8.61 -8.12 10.38
CA LEU A 31 -9.31 -9.20 11.08
C LEU A 31 -8.91 -10.58 10.55
N SER A 32 -8.79 -10.75 9.23
CA SER A 32 -8.34 -12.01 8.63
C SER A 32 -6.87 -12.32 8.95
N LEU A 33 -6.02 -11.29 9.11
CA LEU A 33 -4.62 -11.48 9.51
C LEU A 33 -4.47 -11.99 10.95
N LEU A 34 -5.38 -11.61 11.86
CA LEU A 34 -5.39 -12.14 13.24
C LEU A 34 -5.51 -13.67 13.27
N GLU A 35 -6.26 -14.26 12.33
CA GLU A 35 -6.48 -15.71 12.25
C GLU A 35 -5.22 -16.47 11.80
N LEU A 36 -4.27 -15.80 11.15
CA LEU A 36 -3.02 -16.42 10.70
C LEU A 36 -2.01 -16.66 11.84
N GLY A 37 -2.18 -15.99 12.99
CA GLY A 37 -1.28 -16.11 14.14
C GLY A 37 0.16 -15.62 13.87
N ILE A 38 0.37 -14.75 12.88
CA ILE A 38 1.65 -14.17 12.49
C ILE A 38 1.73 -12.72 12.99
N PRO A 39 2.88 -12.27 13.49
CA PRO A 39 3.07 -10.86 13.86
C PRO A 39 2.70 -9.93 12.70
N PHE A 40 1.86 -8.93 12.96
CA PHE A 40 1.54 -7.94 11.94
C PHE A 40 1.40 -6.53 12.54
N SER A 41 1.61 -5.52 11.69
CA SER A 41 1.49 -4.11 12.03
C SER A 41 0.70 -3.35 10.98
N VAL A 42 -0.16 -2.43 11.45
CA VAL A 42 -0.93 -1.52 10.60
C VAL A 42 -0.72 -0.10 11.11
N PRO A 43 0.37 0.59 10.71
CA PRO A 43 0.65 1.94 11.18
C PRO A 43 -0.41 2.92 10.69
N LEU A 44 -0.83 3.83 11.55
CA LEU A 44 -1.57 5.02 11.15
C LEU A 44 -0.58 6.09 10.75
N LEU A 45 -0.53 6.43 9.47
CA LEU A 45 0.42 7.41 8.93
C LEU A 45 0.10 8.82 9.44
N THR A 46 1.11 9.63 9.68
CA THR A 46 0.99 11.00 10.19
C THR A 46 -0.03 11.82 9.39
N GLY A 47 -0.93 12.50 10.09
CA GLY A 47 -2.00 13.33 9.53
C GLY A 47 -3.26 12.56 9.10
N HIS A 48 -3.23 11.21 9.11
CA HIS A 48 -4.37 10.36 8.79
C HIS A 48 -5.19 10.00 10.05
N GLY A 49 -6.44 9.60 9.85
CA GLY A 49 -7.33 9.18 10.95
C GLY A 49 -7.76 10.28 11.93
N ALA A 50 -7.39 11.52 11.69
CA ALA A 50 -7.80 12.65 12.52
C ALA A 50 -9.27 13.06 12.24
N SER A 51 -9.88 13.79 13.18
CA SER A 51 -11.23 14.32 13.01
C SER A 51 -11.35 15.40 11.91
N SER A 52 -10.24 15.99 11.51
CA SER A 52 -10.17 17.00 10.45
C SER A 52 -9.04 16.69 9.46
N PRO A 53 -9.27 16.86 8.14
CA PRO A 53 -8.22 16.74 7.13
C PRO A 53 -7.11 17.78 7.26
N GLU A 54 -7.32 18.84 8.05
CA GLU A 54 -6.30 19.86 8.35
C GLU A 54 -5.05 19.25 8.98
N ALA A 55 -5.15 18.09 9.64
CA ALA A 55 -4.01 17.36 10.18
C ALA A 55 -3.00 16.90 9.12
N LEU A 56 -3.38 16.86 7.84
CA LEU A 56 -2.49 16.58 6.71
C LEU A 56 -1.72 17.83 6.23
N ARG A 57 -2.10 19.04 6.70
CA ARG A 57 -1.44 20.26 6.22
C ARG A 57 0.01 20.31 6.67
N GLY A 58 0.89 20.58 5.69
CA GLY A 58 2.33 20.60 5.90
C GLY A 58 2.98 19.22 6.04
N VAL A 59 2.20 18.14 6.12
CA VAL A 59 2.75 16.78 6.14
C VAL A 59 3.24 16.41 4.75
N LYS A 60 4.50 15.99 4.68
CA LYS A 60 5.14 15.59 3.43
C LYS A 60 5.30 14.08 3.34
N TRP A 61 5.50 13.57 2.14
CA TRP A 61 5.62 12.14 1.86
C TRP A 61 6.80 11.48 2.58
N ASP A 62 7.87 12.20 2.87
CA ASP A 62 9.01 11.72 3.64
C ASP A 62 8.62 11.37 5.09
N ARG A 63 7.66 12.09 5.66
CA ARG A 63 7.09 11.73 6.97
C ARG A 63 6.29 10.42 6.89
N TRP A 64 5.45 10.23 5.88
CA TRP A 64 4.73 8.97 5.69
C TRP A 64 5.69 7.80 5.43
N MET A 65 6.78 8.08 4.72
CA MET A 65 7.83 7.08 4.52
C MET A 65 8.52 6.72 5.84
N ALA A 66 8.85 7.72 6.67
CA ALA A 66 9.44 7.49 7.99
C ALA A 66 8.51 6.69 8.93
N ASP A 67 7.20 6.98 8.91
CA ASP A 67 6.21 6.22 9.68
C ASP A 67 6.18 4.74 9.25
N ALA A 68 6.25 4.48 7.94
CA ALA A 68 6.28 3.11 7.39
C ALA A 68 7.60 2.39 7.70
N GLU A 69 8.75 3.09 7.65
CA GLU A 69 10.07 2.56 8.02
C GLU A 69 10.15 2.25 9.52
N GLU A 70 9.58 3.10 10.37
CA GLU A 70 9.51 2.85 11.82
C GLU A 70 8.67 1.60 12.13
N ALA A 71 7.52 1.44 11.45
CA ALA A 71 6.68 0.25 11.62
C ALA A 71 7.38 -1.03 11.11
N LEU A 72 8.08 -0.95 9.98
CA LEU A 72 8.90 -2.03 9.46
C LEU A 72 9.98 -2.42 10.49
N HIS A 73 10.72 -1.43 10.99
CA HIS A 73 11.78 -1.68 11.97
C HIS A 73 11.27 -2.37 13.24
N LYS A 74 10.16 -1.89 13.82
CA LYS A 74 9.54 -2.52 14.98
C LYS A 74 9.17 -3.98 14.70
N LEU A 75 8.57 -4.24 13.55
CA LEU A 75 8.15 -5.59 13.17
C LEU A 75 9.33 -6.55 12.93
N THR A 76 10.49 -6.05 12.49
CA THR A 76 11.72 -6.88 12.34
C THR A 76 12.32 -7.33 13.67
N LEU A 77 11.87 -6.80 14.80
CA LEU A 77 12.22 -7.32 16.12
C LEU A 77 11.45 -8.62 16.44
N GLU A 78 10.28 -8.80 15.84
CA GLU A 78 9.38 -9.94 16.06
C GLU A 78 9.43 -10.97 14.93
N ALA A 79 9.86 -10.57 13.72
CA ALA A 79 9.91 -11.42 12.53
C ALA A 79 11.23 -11.25 11.76
N GLU A 80 11.65 -12.32 11.06
CA GLU A 80 12.90 -12.33 10.28
C GLU A 80 12.77 -11.56 8.97
N GLN A 81 11.68 -11.82 8.23
CA GLN A 81 11.35 -11.14 6.98
C GLN A 81 9.88 -10.68 6.98
N ILE A 82 9.59 -9.65 6.21
CA ILE A 82 8.30 -8.96 6.24
C ILE A 82 7.64 -9.03 4.86
N ILE A 83 6.38 -9.45 4.83
CA ILE A 83 5.48 -9.27 3.68
C ILE A 83 4.85 -7.89 3.83
N VAL A 84 4.98 -7.03 2.82
CA VAL A 84 4.39 -5.69 2.85
C VAL A 84 3.16 -5.63 1.96
N ILE A 85 2.03 -5.29 2.55
CA ILE A 85 0.75 -5.09 1.87
C ILE A 85 0.45 -3.60 1.82
N GLY A 86 0.43 -3.00 0.65
CA GLY A 86 0.14 -1.59 0.48
C GLY A 86 -1.11 -1.33 -0.34
N HIS A 87 -1.98 -0.42 0.12
CA HIS A 87 -3.14 0.05 -0.62
C HIS A 87 -2.89 1.46 -1.18
N SER A 88 -3.12 1.67 -2.46
CA SER A 88 -3.04 2.99 -3.11
C SER A 88 -1.69 3.69 -2.89
N MET A 89 -1.64 4.80 -2.14
CA MET A 89 -0.40 5.44 -1.68
C MET A 89 0.48 4.46 -0.89
N GLY A 90 -0.13 3.63 -0.04
CA GLY A 90 0.59 2.60 0.71
C GLY A 90 1.35 1.62 -0.19
N ALA A 91 0.81 1.29 -1.37
CA ALA A 91 1.52 0.47 -2.36
C ALA A 91 2.77 1.20 -2.92
N ILE A 92 2.73 2.53 -3.07
CA ILE A 92 3.90 3.31 -3.48
C ILE A 92 4.96 3.36 -2.38
N LEU A 93 4.54 3.49 -1.12
CA LEU A 93 5.45 3.39 0.03
C LEU A 93 6.06 1.98 0.12
N SER A 94 5.28 0.92 -0.16
CA SER A 94 5.77 -0.48 -0.19
C SER A 94 6.85 -0.70 -1.25
N LEU A 95 6.74 -0.11 -2.44
CA LEU A 95 7.81 -0.13 -3.45
C LEU A 95 9.10 0.53 -2.93
N ASN A 96 8.97 1.65 -2.22
CA ASN A 96 10.13 2.33 -1.63
C ASN A 96 10.77 1.49 -0.53
N LEU A 97 9.97 0.87 0.36
CA LEU A 97 10.48 -0.03 1.40
C LEU A 97 11.24 -1.20 0.79
N ALA A 98 10.68 -1.86 -0.23
CA ALA A 98 11.32 -3.00 -0.88
C ALA A 98 12.65 -2.65 -1.54
N VAL A 99 12.82 -1.43 -2.05
CA VAL A 99 14.09 -0.99 -2.64
C VAL A 99 15.11 -0.58 -1.58
N ARG A 100 14.67 -0.02 -0.45
CA ARG A 100 15.56 0.47 0.62
C ARG A 100 15.99 -0.63 1.60
N HIS A 101 15.14 -1.65 1.78
CA HIS A 101 15.28 -2.70 2.80
C HIS A 101 15.11 -4.10 2.18
N GLN A 102 15.77 -4.35 1.04
CA GLN A 102 15.60 -5.58 0.24
C GLN A 102 15.79 -6.87 1.07
N GLU A 103 16.76 -6.87 1.97
CA GLU A 103 17.08 -8.01 2.84
C GLU A 103 16.01 -8.30 3.90
N LYS A 104 15.13 -7.34 4.19
CA LYS A 104 14.06 -7.48 5.18
C LYS A 104 12.71 -7.83 4.56
N ILE A 105 12.54 -7.62 3.26
CA ILE A 105 11.25 -7.81 2.59
C ILE A 105 11.22 -9.17 1.89
N ASP A 106 10.26 -10.01 2.32
CA ASP A 106 9.99 -11.30 1.69
C ASP A 106 9.23 -11.14 0.37
N SER A 107 8.16 -10.37 0.39
CA SER A 107 7.30 -10.18 -0.77
C SER A 107 6.39 -8.94 -0.64
N LEU A 108 5.75 -8.55 -1.74
CA LEU A 108 4.83 -7.41 -1.80
C LEU A 108 3.42 -7.82 -2.22
N VAL A 109 2.42 -7.17 -1.64
CA VAL A 109 1.05 -7.12 -2.14
C VAL A 109 0.71 -5.66 -2.45
N LEU A 110 0.49 -5.35 -3.71
CA LEU A 110 0.22 -4.00 -4.21
C LEU A 110 -1.25 -3.89 -4.61
N ALA A 111 -2.08 -3.37 -3.72
CA ALA A 111 -3.51 -3.19 -3.93
C ALA A 111 -3.80 -1.80 -4.52
N THR A 112 -4.40 -1.73 -5.70
CA THR A 112 -4.68 -0.50 -6.48
C THR A 112 -3.54 0.54 -6.45
N PRO A 113 -2.31 0.15 -6.85
CA PRO A 113 -1.10 0.96 -6.67
C PRO A 113 -1.18 2.31 -7.40
N ALA A 114 -1.06 3.41 -6.68
CA ALA A 114 -1.31 4.77 -7.17
C ALA A 114 -0.15 5.37 -7.99
N ILE A 115 0.43 4.62 -8.96
CA ILE A 115 1.55 5.12 -9.77
C ILE A 115 1.09 5.94 -10.99
N LYS A 116 -0.10 5.68 -11.53
CA LYS A 116 -0.72 6.44 -12.63
C LYS A 116 -2.12 6.87 -12.23
N LEU A 117 -2.29 8.12 -11.83
CA LEU A 117 -3.59 8.65 -11.42
C LEU A 117 -4.42 9.12 -12.62
N VAL A 118 -5.75 9.15 -12.45
CA VAL A 118 -6.70 9.67 -13.44
C VAL A 118 -6.57 11.20 -13.56
N SER A 119 -6.30 11.90 -12.45
CA SER A 119 -6.17 13.37 -12.42
C SER A 119 -5.20 13.89 -13.48
N LEU A 120 -5.62 14.88 -14.24
CA LEU A 120 -4.79 15.53 -15.27
C LEU A 120 -3.62 16.32 -14.69
N LEU A 121 -3.64 16.62 -13.40
CA LEU A 121 -2.56 17.29 -12.65
C LEU A 121 -1.53 16.33 -12.07
N ALA A 122 -1.78 15.01 -12.13
CA ALA A 122 -0.88 14.02 -11.57
C ALA A 122 0.42 13.85 -12.38
N PRO A 123 1.48 13.28 -11.79
CA PRO A 123 2.73 13.00 -12.49
C PRO A 123 2.53 12.19 -13.78
N GLY A 124 3.18 12.66 -14.86
CA GLY A 124 3.06 12.05 -16.20
C GLY A 124 1.74 12.35 -16.92
N ARG A 125 0.94 13.30 -16.42
CA ARG A 125 -0.27 13.82 -17.07
C ARG A 125 -0.02 15.20 -17.68
N PRO A 126 -0.83 15.61 -18.69
CA PRO A 126 -0.57 16.83 -19.46
C PRO A 126 -0.42 18.12 -18.67
N PHE A 127 -1.19 18.28 -17.58
CA PHE A 127 -1.21 19.51 -16.78
C PHE A 127 -0.45 19.40 -15.45
N HIS A 128 0.42 18.39 -15.29
CA HIS A 128 1.20 18.21 -14.06
C HIS A 128 2.06 19.44 -13.71
N PHE A 129 2.59 20.13 -14.71
CA PHE A 129 3.37 21.36 -14.52
C PHE A 129 2.59 22.47 -13.80
N ALA A 130 1.25 22.49 -13.90
CA ALA A 130 0.41 23.47 -13.24
C ALA A 130 0.10 23.12 -11.76
N ALA A 131 0.33 21.87 -11.33
CA ALA A 131 -0.03 21.43 -9.99
C ALA A 131 0.66 22.24 -8.87
N PRO A 132 1.98 22.56 -8.91
CA PRO A 132 2.62 23.37 -7.88
C PRO A 132 2.09 24.81 -7.83
N PHE A 133 1.71 25.38 -8.98
CA PHE A 133 1.13 26.73 -9.06
C PHE A 133 -0.26 26.76 -8.47
N LEU A 134 -1.13 25.80 -8.86
CA LEU A 134 -2.48 25.65 -8.32
C LEU A 134 -2.44 25.42 -6.80
N GLY A 135 -1.48 24.67 -6.30
CA GLY A 135 -1.29 24.44 -4.86
C GLY A 135 -0.98 25.70 -4.04
N ARG A 136 -0.51 26.79 -4.68
CA ARG A 136 -0.32 28.10 -4.03
C ARG A 136 -1.62 28.92 -3.94
N ILE A 137 -2.57 28.68 -4.84
CA ILE A 137 -3.83 29.44 -4.95
C ILE A 137 -4.97 28.67 -4.27
N ILE A 138 -5.07 27.38 -4.55
CA ILE A 138 -6.13 26.51 -4.02
C ILE A 138 -5.61 25.85 -2.75
N ARG A 139 -6.10 26.33 -1.61
CA ARG A 139 -5.64 25.85 -0.29
C ARG A 139 -6.16 24.46 0.05
N ASN A 140 -7.40 24.16 -0.32
CA ASN A 140 -8.09 22.92 -0.05
C ASN A 140 -8.67 22.35 -1.33
N TRP A 141 -8.52 21.04 -1.52
CA TRP A 141 -9.03 20.31 -2.68
C TRP A 141 -10.15 19.38 -2.26
N GLU A 142 -11.32 19.51 -2.91
CA GLU A 142 -12.45 18.61 -2.67
C GLU A 142 -12.14 17.21 -3.20
N LEU A 143 -12.46 16.19 -2.42
CA LEU A 143 -12.31 14.79 -2.78
C LEU A 143 -13.68 14.21 -3.16
N LYS A 144 -13.68 13.38 -4.19
CA LYS A 144 -14.85 12.58 -4.57
C LYS A 144 -14.62 11.15 -4.09
N SER A 145 -15.62 10.55 -3.44
CA SER A 145 -15.59 9.13 -3.07
C SER A 145 -15.59 8.26 -4.32
N ASP A 146 -14.74 7.24 -4.34
CA ASP A 146 -14.64 6.25 -5.43
C ASP A 146 -15.03 4.87 -4.92
N PHE A 147 -16.34 4.68 -4.71
CA PHE A 147 -16.96 3.39 -4.46
C PHE A 147 -17.80 3.00 -5.67
N SER A 148 -17.91 1.70 -5.93
CA SER A 148 -18.71 1.16 -7.03
C SER A 148 -20.21 1.40 -6.84
N LYS A 149 -20.66 1.43 -5.57
CA LYS A 149 -22.06 1.68 -5.17
C LYS A 149 -22.11 2.55 -3.91
N ALA A 150 -23.14 3.40 -3.82
CA ALA A 150 -23.39 4.21 -2.63
C ALA A 150 -23.59 3.40 -1.35
N GLU A 151 -24.12 2.18 -1.47
CA GLU A 151 -24.34 1.23 -0.37
C GLU A 151 -23.03 0.73 0.26
N CYS A 152 -21.92 0.75 -0.50
CA CYS A 152 -20.61 0.35 -0.03
C CYS A 152 -19.85 1.51 0.64
N ALA A 153 -20.35 2.75 0.51
CA ALA A 153 -19.72 3.97 0.99
C ALA A 153 -19.63 4.14 2.54
N PRO A 154 -20.47 3.51 3.39
CA PRO A 154 -20.52 3.87 4.81
C PRO A 154 -19.43 3.27 5.68
N CYS A 155 -18.51 2.48 5.15
CA CYS A 155 -17.56 1.77 6.01
C CYS A 155 -16.44 2.64 6.60
N THR A 156 -16.19 3.85 6.05
CA THR A 156 -15.12 4.72 6.56
C THR A 156 -15.42 6.20 6.33
N PRO A 157 -15.23 7.06 7.34
CA PRO A 157 -15.25 8.50 7.13
C PRO A 157 -14.05 8.87 6.26
N HIS A 158 -14.28 9.13 4.98
CA HIS A 158 -13.29 9.76 4.12
C HIS A 158 -13.38 11.28 4.30
N TYR A 159 -12.23 11.94 4.25
CA TYR A 159 -12.22 13.39 4.21
C TYR A 159 -12.94 13.89 2.96
N ALA A 160 -13.86 14.86 3.14
CA ALA A 160 -14.54 15.50 2.01
C ALA A 160 -13.61 16.42 1.20
N TRP A 161 -12.51 16.83 1.81
CA TRP A 161 -11.47 17.66 1.20
C TRP A 161 -10.11 17.31 1.80
N VAL A 162 -9.06 17.81 1.20
CA VAL A 162 -7.69 17.62 1.68
C VAL A 162 -6.87 18.89 1.41
N PRO A 163 -5.87 19.22 2.26
CA PRO A 163 -4.93 20.28 1.96
C PRO A 163 -4.21 19.99 0.63
N THR A 164 -4.16 20.99 -0.26
CA THR A 164 -3.58 20.83 -1.60
C THR A 164 -2.08 20.53 -1.54
N ASP A 165 -1.38 21.04 -0.53
CA ASP A 165 0.03 20.75 -0.30
C ASP A 165 0.29 19.27 0.01
N ALA A 166 -0.66 18.57 0.67
CA ALA A 166 -0.57 17.13 0.87
C ALA A 166 -0.75 16.35 -0.45
N ILE A 167 -1.62 16.83 -1.37
CA ILE A 167 -1.73 16.25 -2.74
C ILE A 167 -0.42 16.45 -3.51
N ILE A 168 0.18 17.63 -3.45
CA ILE A 168 1.46 17.91 -4.11
C ILE A 168 2.52 16.96 -3.56
N SER A 169 2.54 16.74 -2.25
CA SER A 169 3.46 15.82 -1.62
C SER A 169 3.25 14.37 -2.07
N LEU A 170 1.99 13.93 -2.23
CA LEU A 170 1.69 12.63 -2.84
C LEU A 170 2.20 12.54 -4.28
N PHE A 171 2.06 13.61 -5.08
CA PHE A 171 2.59 13.65 -6.44
C PHE A 171 4.11 13.54 -6.47
N ASP A 172 4.81 14.18 -5.53
CA ASP A 172 6.27 14.06 -5.39
C ASP A 172 6.69 12.61 -5.07
N LEU A 173 5.97 11.94 -4.15
CA LEU A 173 6.18 10.51 -3.86
C LEU A 173 6.01 9.67 -5.11
N ILE A 174 4.90 9.83 -5.83
CA ILE A 174 4.60 9.08 -7.06
C ILE A 174 5.72 9.31 -8.10
N ASN A 175 6.10 10.57 -8.33
CA ASN A 175 7.10 10.92 -9.34
C ASN A 175 8.46 10.27 -9.04
N LYS A 176 8.91 10.32 -7.79
CA LYS A 176 10.16 9.67 -7.35
C LYS A 176 10.10 8.15 -7.44
N SER A 177 8.92 7.55 -7.22
CA SER A 177 8.75 6.10 -7.18
C SER A 177 8.61 5.45 -8.57
N ARG A 178 8.38 6.23 -9.62
CA ARG A 178 8.21 5.71 -11.00
C ARG A 178 9.43 4.97 -11.56
N GLN A 179 10.61 5.19 -11.00
CA GLN A 179 11.85 4.55 -11.43
C GLN A 179 12.20 3.29 -10.61
N LEU A 180 11.40 2.97 -9.59
CA LEU A 180 11.67 1.87 -8.66
C LEU A 180 11.32 0.47 -9.19
N PRO A 181 10.29 0.27 -10.06
CA PRO A 181 9.83 -1.07 -10.42
C PRO A 181 10.94 -2.00 -10.92
N GLY A 182 11.84 -1.53 -11.78
CA GLY A 182 12.97 -2.32 -12.28
C GLY A 182 14.01 -2.75 -11.22
N ARG A 183 13.88 -2.27 -9.98
CA ARG A 183 14.73 -2.65 -8.85
C ARG A 183 14.06 -3.63 -7.89
N ILE A 184 12.78 -3.95 -8.12
CA ILE A 184 12.00 -4.90 -7.30
C ILE A 184 12.23 -6.30 -7.85
N THR A 185 12.79 -7.17 -7.04
CA THR A 185 13.10 -8.58 -7.38
C THR A 185 12.37 -9.59 -6.51
N VAL A 186 11.78 -9.13 -5.39
CA VAL A 186 10.98 -9.98 -4.50
C VAL A 186 9.65 -10.39 -5.14
N PRO A 187 9.04 -11.52 -4.72
CA PRO A 187 7.72 -11.93 -5.19
C PRO A 187 6.66 -10.85 -5.01
N VAL A 188 5.76 -10.70 -6.00
CA VAL A 188 4.74 -9.63 -6.00
C VAL A 188 3.36 -10.15 -6.41
N LEU A 189 2.35 -9.85 -5.59
CA LEU A 189 0.95 -9.90 -5.96
C LEU A 189 0.45 -8.48 -6.21
N ILE A 190 -0.10 -8.22 -7.41
CA ILE A 190 -0.80 -6.96 -7.73
C ILE A 190 -2.30 -7.26 -7.78
N ILE A 191 -3.11 -6.44 -7.10
CA ILE A 191 -4.57 -6.49 -7.19
C ILE A 191 -5.07 -5.12 -7.66
N HIS A 192 -5.90 -5.10 -8.70
CA HIS A 192 -6.44 -3.86 -9.22
C HIS A 192 -7.90 -3.98 -9.65
N CYS A 193 -8.60 -2.85 -9.68
CA CYS A 193 -10.03 -2.80 -10.01
C CYS A 193 -10.23 -2.23 -11.42
N ARG A 194 -11.05 -2.91 -12.25
CA ARG A 194 -11.30 -2.46 -13.63
C ARG A 194 -12.16 -1.20 -13.70
N LYS A 195 -13.04 -1.01 -12.73
CA LYS A 195 -13.97 0.14 -12.67
C LYS A 195 -13.46 1.30 -11.83
N GLU A 196 -12.19 1.30 -11.50
CA GLU A 196 -11.56 2.34 -10.71
C GLU A 196 -11.53 3.70 -11.45
N ARG A 197 -11.73 4.79 -10.68
CA ARG A 197 -11.79 6.17 -11.21
C ARG A 197 -10.73 7.09 -10.61
N THR A 198 -9.92 6.60 -9.69
CA THR A 198 -8.84 7.34 -9.01
C THR A 198 -7.48 6.99 -9.58
N VAL A 199 -7.18 5.70 -9.72
CA VAL A 199 -5.94 5.16 -10.29
C VAL A 199 -6.27 4.44 -11.60
N ARG A 200 -5.51 4.75 -12.64
CA ARG A 200 -5.71 4.13 -13.96
C ARG A 200 -5.32 2.65 -13.95
N PRO A 201 -6.09 1.75 -14.61
CA PRO A 201 -5.73 0.33 -14.74
C PRO A 201 -4.32 0.09 -15.30
N GLU A 202 -3.83 1.02 -16.14
CA GLU A 202 -2.46 0.97 -16.67
C GLU A 202 -1.38 1.12 -15.59
N SER A 203 -1.75 1.47 -14.37
CA SER A 203 -0.88 1.46 -13.19
C SER A 203 -0.42 0.03 -12.87
N ALA A 204 -1.38 -0.89 -12.77
CA ALA A 204 -1.13 -2.30 -12.49
C ALA A 204 -0.39 -2.99 -13.64
N ILE A 205 -0.78 -2.71 -14.88
CA ILE A 205 -0.14 -3.28 -16.08
C ILE A 205 1.33 -2.83 -16.17
N MET A 206 1.59 -1.53 -15.94
CA MET A 206 2.94 -0.99 -15.93
C MET A 206 3.79 -1.69 -14.86
N LEU A 207 3.31 -1.75 -13.62
CA LEU A 207 4.05 -2.40 -12.54
C LEU A 207 4.30 -3.88 -12.83
N TYR A 208 3.29 -4.62 -13.32
CA TYR A 208 3.44 -6.02 -13.68
C TYR A 208 4.54 -6.23 -14.75
N ASN A 209 4.63 -5.32 -15.73
CA ASN A 209 5.62 -5.42 -16.80
C ASN A 209 7.02 -4.93 -16.36
N GLU A 210 7.11 -3.87 -15.58
CA GLU A 210 8.37 -3.20 -15.26
C GLU A 210 9.07 -3.76 -14.00
N ILE A 211 8.33 -4.41 -13.08
CA ILE A 211 8.93 -5.08 -11.91
C ILE A 211 9.84 -6.21 -12.38
N ALA A 212 11.10 -6.21 -11.89
CA ALA A 212 12.14 -7.17 -12.29
C ALA A 212 11.94 -8.59 -11.73
N THR A 213 10.97 -8.80 -10.86
CA THR A 213 10.58 -10.12 -10.33
C THR A 213 10.30 -11.10 -11.49
N PRO A 214 10.80 -12.35 -11.45
CA PRO A 214 10.48 -13.37 -12.44
C PRO A 214 8.98 -13.60 -12.61
N LEU A 215 8.54 -13.94 -13.83
CA LEU A 215 7.11 -14.16 -14.13
C LEU A 215 6.46 -15.24 -13.25
N SER A 216 7.23 -16.25 -12.83
CA SER A 216 6.77 -17.31 -11.92
C SER A 216 6.49 -16.83 -10.49
N GLU A 217 7.00 -15.65 -10.12
CA GLU A 217 6.90 -15.07 -8.76
C GLU A 217 6.11 -13.77 -8.73
N LYS A 218 5.44 -13.41 -9.83
CA LYS A 218 4.55 -12.26 -9.88
C LYS A 218 3.19 -12.59 -10.50
N SER A 219 2.13 -12.01 -9.93
CA SER A 219 0.76 -12.20 -10.39
C SER A 219 -0.02 -10.90 -10.37
N LEU A 220 -1.05 -10.82 -11.23
CA LEU A 220 -1.96 -9.71 -11.34
C LEU A 220 -3.40 -10.22 -11.31
N ILE A 221 -4.16 -9.80 -10.31
CA ILE A 221 -5.57 -10.14 -10.13
C ILE A 221 -6.43 -8.91 -10.42
N TRP A 222 -7.48 -9.09 -11.20
CA TRP A 222 -8.46 -8.06 -11.50
C TRP A 222 -9.76 -8.26 -10.73
N LEU A 223 -10.25 -7.19 -10.10
CA LEU A 223 -11.60 -7.08 -9.57
C LEU A 223 -12.47 -6.37 -10.60
N GLU A 224 -13.64 -6.94 -10.91
CA GLU A 224 -14.45 -6.49 -12.06
C GLU A 224 -15.47 -5.42 -11.70
N ARG A 225 -15.86 -5.32 -10.43
CA ARG A 225 -16.97 -4.49 -9.97
C ARG A 225 -16.59 -3.41 -8.97
N SER A 226 -15.56 -3.62 -8.16
CA SER A 226 -15.11 -2.68 -7.15
C SER A 226 -14.43 -1.44 -7.75
N GLY A 227 -14.53 -0.32 -7.02
CA GLY A 227 -13.76 0.90 -7.25
C GLY A 227 -12.45 0.93 -6.48
N HIS A 228 -11.96 2.15 -6.18
CA HIS A 228 -10.64 2.35 -5.55
C HIS A 228 -10.51 1.73 -4.16
N GLN A 229 -11.57 1.76 -3.37
CA GLN A 229 -11.57 1.31 -1.97
C GLN A 229 -11.84 -0.21 -1.85
N LEU A 230 -11.04 -1.01 -2.54
CA LEU A 230 -11.29 -2.43 -2.76
C LEU A 230 -11.54 -3.25 -1.48
N PHE A 231 -10.97 -2.86 -0.33
CA PHE A 231 -11.18 -3.53 0.96
C PHE A 231 -12.49 -3.15 1.67
N CYS A 232 -13.22 -2.17 1.12
CA CYS A 232 -14.51 -1.71 1.65
C CYS A 232 -15.64 -1.78 0.61
N ASP A 233 -15.33 -2.16 -0.63
CA ASP A 233 -16.28 -2.16 -1.75
C ASP A 233 -16.89 -3.57 -1.97
N CYS A 234 -17.66 -3.72 -3.04
CA CYS A 234 -18.53 -4.87 -3.29
C CYS A 234 -17.79 -6.22 -3.52
N GLU A 235 -16.48 -6.23 -3.73
CA GLU A 235 -15.67 -7.44 -3.85
C GLU A 235 -14.59 -7.52 -2.75
N LYS A 236 -14.81 -6.86 -1.60
CA LYS A 236 -13.84 -6.80 -0.49
C LYS A 236 -13.45 -8.19 0.02
N GLU A 237 -14.41 -9.12 0.12
CA GLU A 237 -14.15 -10.49 0.55
C GLU A 237 -13.22 -11.20 -0.44
N LYS A 238 -13.48 -11.08 -1.75
CA LYS A 238 -12.65 -11.66 -2.81
C LYS A 238 -11.23 -11.06 -2.81
N ALA A 239 -11.10 -9.76 -2.53
CA ALA A 239 -9.81 -9.10 -2.43
C ALA A 239 -8.99 -9.62 -1.24
N VAL A 240 -9.64 -9.77 -0.08
CA VAL A 240 -9.01 -10.30 1.14
C VAL A 240 -8.65 -11.77 0.97
N GLU A 241 -9.56 -12.62 0.44
CA GLU A 241 -9.31 -14.02 0.15
C GLU A 241 -8.06 -14.20 -0.72
N ALA A 242 -7.97 -13.48 -1.84
CA ALA A 242 -6.79 -13.53 -2.72
C ALA A 242 -5.47 -13.17 -2.01
N ILE A 243 -5.52 -12.24 -1.05
CA ILE A 243 -4.36 -11.89 -0.24
C ILE A 243 -4.04 -13.01 0.75
N ILE A 244 -5.03 -13.54 1.45
CA ILE A 244 -4.83 -14.62 2.42
C ILE A 244 -4.26 -15.88 1.73
N ASP A 245 -4.77 -16.24 0.55
CA ASP A 245 -4.23 -17.35 -0.25
C ASP A 245 -2.76 -17.13 -0.60
N TYR A 246 -2.41 -15.91 -1.04
CA TYR A 246 -1.02 -15.55 -1.31
C TYR A 246 -0.15 -15.68 -0.06
N LEU A 247 -0.61 -15.16 1.08
CA LEU A 247 0.11 -15.24 2.35
C LEU A 247 0.31 -16.69 2.80
N CYS A 248 -0.71 -17.52 2.71
CA CYS A 248 -0.63 -18.96 3.05
C CYS A 248 0.43 -19.66 2.19
N CYS A 249 0.45 -19.40 0.88
CA CYS A 249 1.50 -19.94 0.00
C CYS A 249 2.91 -19.48 0.40
N ARG A 250 3.08 -18.21 0.80
CA ARG A 250 4.39 -17.69 1.27
C ARG A 250 4.83 -18.34 2.58
N ILE A 251 3.90 -18.47 3.53
CA ILE A 251 4.13 -19.11 4.83
C ILE A 251 4.55 -20.58 4.66
N GLU A 252 3.84 -21.34 3.80
CA GLU A 252 4.17 -22.74 3.54
C GLU A 252 5.53 -22.91 2.88
N ARG A 253 5.91 -22.03 1.93
CA ARG A 253 7.23 -22.05 1.31
C ARG A 253 8.33 -21.83 2.35
N LYS A 254 8.15 -20.88 3.27
CA LYS A 254 9.12 -20.64 4.37
C LYS A 254 9.24 -21.82 5.32
N LYS A 255 8.16 -22.52 5.62
CA LYS A 255 8.21 -23.73 6.45
C LYS A 255 8.96 -24.89 5.79
N ARG A 256 8.90 -24.99 4.44
CA ARG A 256 9.58 -26.06 3.68
C ARG A 256 11.06 -25.78 3.43
N CYS A 257 11.45 -24.51 3.36
CA CYS A 257 12.84 -24.07 3.17
C CYS A 257 13.19 -23.07 4.28
N PRO A 258 13.43 -23.51 5.53
CA PRO A 258 14.00 -22.62 6.53
C PRO A 258 15.34 -22.12 5.97
N SER A 259 15.51 -20.81 5.85
CA SER A 259 16.80 -20.21 5.54
C SER A 259 17.71 -20.52 6.71
N ASP A 260 18.52 -21.61 6.59
CA ASP A 260 19.77 -21.89 7.30
C ASP A 260 20.07 -23.39 7.23
N ALA A 261 20.08 -23.94 6.02
CA ALA A 261 20.94 -25.07 5.76
C ALA A 261 22.05 -24.52 4.89
N LEU A 262 23.18 -24.21 5.54
CA LEU A 262 24.47 -24.06 4.88
C LEU A 262 24.62 -25.18 3.84
N CYS A 263 24.58 -24.82 2.58
CA CYS A 263 25.22 -25.58 1.50
C CYS A 263 26.35 -24.75 0.96
#